data_616e996a21a2cf8a5c01130c123d14ed
#
_entry.id   616e996a21a2cf8a5c01130c123d14ed
#
_cell.length_a   1.000
_cell.length_b   1.000
_cell.length_c   1.000
_cell.angle_alpha   90.00
_cell.angle_beta   90.00
_cell.angle_gamma   90.00
#
_symmetry.space_group_name_H-M   'P 1'
#
loop_
_entity.id
_entity.type
_entity.pdbx_description
1 polymer ?
#
loop_
_entity_poly.entity_id
_entity_poly.type
_entity_poly.pdbx_seq_one_letter_code
_entity_poly.pdbx_strand_id
1 'polypeptide(L)'
;MSQQQTIRFEGLSADQYSNAAADVNEKVTALFPAGRDEPAVDQALELFNRMSRQITDSYRTLESRVNQLSGELSAEAQQRRQELEEKECLADRLSTLLAALPAGVVVLDSQGVITQCNPAAIDLLGEPLEGERWLDIIQRCFAPRRDDGHEVSLKDGRRVSIEIRTMNNEPGQLILLTDLTETRRLQSDLARAERLSSMGRMVASLAHQVRTPLSAAMLYAGHLCQPDLTDDLRLRCAEKLMSRLSHLEHQVRDMLIFARGETRLAEQMSLADFVKALGQATEAPVTARGAALAWHSAVGDGRLLCNRDALIGACMNLINNSLEAGATAIRIEAVEEKAVFVLKICDNGPGFDKALRDRLLEAFYTTKSQGTGLGLAVVQAVVHAHKGEFSLDAAEEGAVATLRLPLYMKS
;
A
#
# COMPACT_ATOMS: atom_id res chain seq x y z
N MET A 1 -40.02 20.22 -27.00
CA MET A 1 -41.16 20.92 -27.64
C MET A 1 -42.36 20.03 -27.45
N SER A 2 -43.15 20.27 -26.43
CA SER A 2 -44.44 19.59 -26.21
C SER A 2 -45.45 20.68 -25.86
N GLN A 3 -46.42 20.85 -26.78
CA GLN A 3 -47.46 21.87 -26.67
C GLN A 3 -48.37 21.53 -25.50
N GLN A 4 -48.37 22.33 -24.47
CA GLN A 4 -49.43 22.38 -23.47
C GLN A 4 -50.66 23.01 -24.12
N GLN A 5 -51.63 22.20 -24.53
CA GLN A 5 -52.99 22.64 -24.81
C GLN A 5 -53.67 22.97 -23.47
N THR A 6 -53.65 24.26 -23.15
CA THR A 6 -54.45 24.79 -22.04
C THR A 6 -55.91 24.80 -22.54
N ILE A 7 -56.72 23.85 -22.08
CA ILE A 7 -58.15 23.88 -22.23
C ILE A 7 -58.66 25.02 -21.34
N ARG A 8 -58.94 26.20 -21.97
CA ARG A 8 -59.67 27.27 -21.34
C ARG A 8 -61.15 26.85 -21.30
N PHE A 9 -61.65 26.42 -20.16
CA PHE A 9 -63.05 26.43 -19.88
C PHE A 9 -63.46 27.90 -19.67
N GLU A 10 -64.03 28.56 -20.68
CA GLU A 10 -64.69 29.81 -20.45
C GLU A 10 -66.03 29.49 -19.71
N GLY A 11 -65.95 29.43 -18.38
CA GLY A 11 -67.11 29.42 -17.52
C GLY A 11 -67.74 30.79 -17.55
N LEU A 12 -69.00 30.81 -17.90
CA LEU A 12 -69.87 32.01 -17.80
C LEU A 12 -69.70 32.59 -16.38
N SER A 13 -69.48 33.89 -16.29
CA SER A 13 -69.36 34.57 -15.00
C SER A 13 -70.65 34.50 -14.19
N ALA A 14 -70.54 34.59 -12.84
CA ALA A 14 -71.73 34.58 -11.95
C ALA A 14 -72.78 35.63 -12.34
N ASP A 15 -72.36 36.75 -12.98
CA ASP A 15 -73.26 37.79 -13.47
C ASP A 15 -74.04 37.34 -14.72
N GLN A 16 -73.48 36.48 -15.57
CA GLN A 16 -74.16 35.91 -16.73
C GLN A 16 -75.24 34.89 -16.33
N TYR A 17 -75.02 34.14 -15.21
CA TYR A 17 -76.02 33.24 -14.67
C TYR A 17 -77.20 34.03 -14.02
N SER A 18 -76.85 35.15 -13.29
CA SER A 18 -77.85 36.01 -12.68
C SER A 18 -78.76 36.65 -13.73
N ASN A 19 -78.19 37.11 -14.88
CA ASN A 19 -78.93 37.68 -15.99
C ASN A 19 -79.77 36.62 -16.74
N ALA A 20 -79.27 35.41 -16.93
CA ALA A 20 -79.99 34.29 -17.51
C ALA A 20 -81.15 33.84 -16.61
N ALA A 21 -81.02 33.86 -15.33
CA ALA A 21 -82.12 33.57 -14.39
C ALA A 21 -83.18 34.66 -14.37
N ALA A 22 -82.80 35.93 -14.54
CA ALA A 22 -83.82 37.03 -14.73
C ALA A 22 -84.58 36.91 -16.04
N ASP A 23 -83.89 36.58 -17.16
CA ASP A 23 -84.51 36.38 -18.48
C ASP A 23 -85.44 35.16 -18.48
N VAL A 24 -85.08 34.08 -17.81
CA VAL A 24 -85.95 32.90 -17.65
C VAL A 24 -87.21 33.25 -16.80
N ASN A 25 -87.02 34.03 -15.75
CA ASN A 25 -88.14 34.42 -14.90
C ASN A 25 -89.13 35.33 -15.64
N GLU A 26 -88.67 36.24 -16.51
CA GLU A 26 -89.47 37.10 -17.36
C GLU A 26 -90.23 36.27 -18.44
N LYS A 27 -89.60 35.30 -19.07
CA LYS A 27 -90.14 34.38 -20.04
C LYS A 27 -91.17 33.41 -19.44
N VAL A 28 -90.92 32.90 -18.24
CA VAL A 28 -91.86 32.03 -17.53
C VAL A 28 -93.10 32.81 -17.14
N THR A 29 -93.01 34.08 -16.69
CA THR A 29 -94.13 34.92 -16.37
C THR A 29 -94.96 35.27 -17.62
N ALA A 30 -94.40 35.37 -18.81
CA ALA A 30 -95.01 35.60 -20.09
C ALA A 30 -95.75 34.38 -20.66
N LEU A 31 -95.42 33.17 -20.30
CA LEU A 31 -96.00 31.91 -20.79
C LEU A 31 -97.23 31.45 -20.03
N PHE A 32 -97.55 32.04 -18.86
CA PHE A 32 -98.78 31.70 -18.08
C PHE A 32 -99.66 32.95 -17.85
N PRO A 33 -100.62 33.22 -18.75
CA PRO A 33 -101.59 34.28 -18.53
C PRO A 33 -102.48 33.93 -17.33
N ALA A 34 -102.72 34.93 -16.48
CA ALA A 34 -103.40 34.83 -15.21
C ALA A 34 -104.75 34.06 -15.30
N GLY A 35 -104.85 32.98 -14.57
CA GLY A 35 -106.10 32.25 -14.32
C GLY A 35 -105.96 30.74 -14.33
N ARG A 36 -105.38 30.14 -13.31
CA ARG A 36 -105.62 28.84 -12.63
C ARG A 36 -104.42 28.43 -11.77
N ASP A 37 -104.75 28.25 -10.50
CA ASP A 37 -103.88 27.70 -9.48
C ASP A 37 -102.59 28.50 -9.17
N GLU A 38 -102.68 29.77 -8.79
CA GLU A 38 -101.57 30.61 -8.29
C GLU A 38 -100.67 29.94 -7.24
N PRO A 39 -101.10 29.10 -6.27
CA PRO A 39 -100.23 28.51 -5.26
C PRO A 39 -99.36 27.42 -5.84
N ALA A 40 -99.67 26.72 -6.91
CA ALA A 40 -98.86 25.65 -7.49
C ALA A 40 -97.72 26.20 -8.34
N VAL A 41 -97.91 27.31 -9.05
CA VAL A 41 -96.86 27.98 -9.84
C VAL A 41 -95.86 28.63 -8.98
N ASP A 42 -96.30 29.28 -7.86
CA ASP A 42 -95.36 29.90 -6.86
C ASP A 42 -94.50 28.83 -6.16
N GLN A 43 -95.07 27.67 -5.76
CA GLN A 43 -94.36 26.57 -5.20
C GLN A 43 -93.32 25.96 -6.20
N ALA A 44 -93.68 25.83 -7.48
CA ALA A 44 -92.77 25.36 -8.49
C ALA A 44 -91.58 26.33 -8.74
N LEU A 45 -91.89 27.65 -8.72
CA LEU A 45 -90.89 28.70 -8.86
C LEU A 45 -89.92 28.76 -7.65
N GLU A 46 -90.49 28.63 -6.45
CA GLU A 46 -89.64 28.54 -5.19
C GLU A 46 -88.74 27.28 -5.22
N LEU A 47 -89.26 26.14 -5.64
CA LEU A 47 -88.51 24.93 -5.77
C LEU A 47 -87.38 25.06 -6.82
N PHE A 48 -87.67 25.64 -7.95
CA PHE A 48 -86.71 25.92 -9.04
C PHE A 48 -85.61 26.88 -8.52
N ASN A 49 -85.95 27.97 -7.86
CA ASN A 49 -85.01 28.92 -7.31
C ASN A 49 -84.18 28.29 -6.24
N ARG A 50 -84.76 27.42 -5.41
CA ARG A 50 -84.00 26.68 -4.37
C ARG A 50 -83.00 25.70 -4.99
N MET A 51 -83.43 24.92 -6.03
CA MET A 51 -82.57 24.01 -6.77
C MET A 51 -81.47 24.77 -7.52
N SER A 52 -81.77 25.90 -8.15
CA SER A 52 -80.82 26.74 -8.88
C SER A 52 -79.73 27.29 -7.93
N ARG A 53 -80.16 27.78 -6.74
CA ARG A 53 -79.19 28.21 -5.71
C ARG A 53 -78.35 27.07 -5.22
N GLN A 54 -78.91 25.90 -4.97
CA GLN A 54 -78.17 24.73 -4.47
C GLN A 54 -77.16 24.24 -5.53
N ILE A 55 -77.50 24.25 -6.80
CA ILE A 55 -76.60 23.93 -7.91
C ILE A 55 -75.44 24.95 -7.96
N THR A 56 -75.79 26.26 -7.89
CA THR A 56 -74.77 27.32 -7.93
C THR A 56 -73.80 27.24 -6.76
N ASP A 57 -74.32 26.98 -5.54
CA ASP A 57 -73.43 26.81 -4.35
C ASP A 57 -72.58 25.53 -4.43
N SER A 58 -73.17 24.43 -4.98
CA SER A 58 -72.43 23.22 -5.23
C SER A 58 -71.28 23.44 -6.27
N TYR A 59 -71.59 24.18 -7.34
CA TYR A 59 -70.59 24.53 -8.36
C TYR A 59 -69.46 25.39 -7.79
N ARG A 60 -69.75 26.41 -6.98
CA ARG A 60 -68.80 27.26 -6.34
C ARG A 60 -67.92 26.44 -5.39
N THR A 61 -68.53 25.53 -4.64
CA THR A 61 -67.78 24.64 -3.72
C THR A 61 -66.85 23.70 -4.48
N LEU A 62 -67.31 23.14 -5.59
CA LEU A 62 -66.52 22.27 -6.46
C LEU A 62 -65.37 23.05 -7.10
N GLU A 63 -65.62 24.24 -7.64
CA GLU A 63 -64.60 25.11 -8.23
C GLU A 63 -63.53 25.50 -7.21
N SER A 64 -63.91 25.87 -6.00
CA SER A 64 -63.00 26.14 -4.91
C SER A 64 -62.12 24.91 -4.57
N ARG A 65 -62.74 23.70 -4.54
CA ARG A 65 -62.03 22.46 -4.24
C ARG A 65 -61.07 22.08 -5.36
N VAL A 66 -61.45 22.25 -6.62
CA VAL A 66 -60.58 22.01 -7.78
C VAL A 66 -59.40 22.96 -7.76
N ASN A 67 -59.60 24.24 -7.48
CA ASN A 67 -58.53 25.22 -7.40
C ASN A 67 -57.57 24.92 -6.23
N GLN A 68 -58.12 24.51 -5.06
CA GLN A 68 -57.30 24.09 -3.93
C GLN A 68 -56.43 22.86 -4.27
N LEU A 69 -57.03 21.79 -4.80
CA LEU A 69 -56.31 20.57 -5.19
C LEU A 69 -55.28 20.83 -6.29
N SER A 70 -55.60 21.69 -7.25
CA SER A 70 -54.63 22.10 -8.28
C SER A 70 -53.44 22.84 -7.69
N GLY A 71 -53.68 23.72 -6.70
CA GLY A 71 -52.61 24.41 -5.97
C GLY A 71 -51.74 23.46 -5.15
N GLU A 72 -52.35 22.51 -4.42
CA GLU A 72 -51.66 21.49 -3.65
C GLU A 72 -50.79 20.59 -4.56
N LEU A 73 -51.35 20.13 -5.68
CA LEU A 73 -50.64 19.29 -6.65
C LEU A 73 -49.44 20.04 -7.28
N SER A 74 -49.62 21.32 -7.60
CA SER A 74 -48.58 22.17 -8.15
C SER A 74 -47.44 22.38 -7.15
N ALA A 75 -47.76 22.61 -5.88
CA ALA A 75 -46.77 22.78 -4.81
C ALA A 75 -45.99 21.47 -4.58
N GLU A 76 -46.68 20.32 -4.55
CA GLU A 76 -46.01 19.02 -4.37
C GLU A 76 -45.12 18.67 -5.58
N ALA A 77 -45.58 18.95 -6.78
CA ALA A 77 -44.77 18.74 -8.00
C ALA A 77 -43.49 19.61 -7.99
N GLN A 78 -43.62 20.86 -7.53
CA GLN A 78 -42.48 21.78 -7.40
C GLN A 78 -41.50 21.33 -6.36
N GLN A 79 -41.98 20.87 -5.20
CA GLN A 79 -41.13 20.34 -4.14
C GLN A 79 -40.36 19.08 -4.62
N ARG A 80 -41.04 18.13 -5.24
CA ARG A 80 -40.37 16.94 -5.77
C ARG A 80 -39.33 17.28 -6.82
N ARG A 81 -39.58 18.29 -7.64
CA ARG A 81 -38.59 18.75 -8.62
C ARG A 81 -37.36 19.32 -7.95
N GLN A 82 -37.52 20.12 -6.92
CA GLN A 82 -36.40 20.65 -6.14
C GLN A 82 -35.59 19.53 -5.47
N GLU A 83 -36.25 18.55 -4.84
CA GLU A 83 -35.59 17.40 -4.24
C GLU A 83 -34.81 16.57 -5.28
N LEU A 84 -35.31 16.43 -6.50
CA LEU A 84 -34.57 15.76 -7.58
C LEU A 84 -33.37 16.55 -8.05
N GLU A 85 -33.52 17.86 -8.25
CA GLU A 85 -32.43 18.76 -8.63
C GLU A 85 -31.30 18.78 -7.57
N GLU A 86 -31.67 18.78 -6.28
CA GLU A 86 -30.71 18.69 -5.17
C GLU A 86 -29.98 17.34 -5.17
N LYS A 87 -30.68 16.22 -5.38
CA LYS A 87 -30.07 14.89 -5.48
C LYS A 87 -29.13 14.75 -6.67
N GLU A 88 -29.51 15.26 -7.83
CA GLU A 88 -28.67 15.29 -9.03
C GLU A 88 -27.41 16.12 -8.80
N CYS A 89 -27.54 17.30 -8.22
CA CYS A 89 -26.40 18.15 -7.89
C CYS A 89 -25.44 17.48 -6.88
N LEU A 90 -25.98 16.77 -5.87
CA LEU A 90 -25.17 16.03 -4.90
C LEU A 90 -24.47 14.84 -5.57
N ALA A 91 -25.13 14.11 -6.44
CA ALA A 91 -24.57 12.98 -7.19
C ALA A 91 -23.42 13.44 -8.10
N ASP A 92 -23.60 14.53 -8.83
CA ASP A 92 -22.57 15.12 -9.69
C ASP A 92 -21.36 15.59 -8.88
N ARG A 93 -21.63 16.20 -7.73
CA ARG A 93 -20.55 16.64 -6.82
C ARG A 93 -19.76 15.44 -6.28
N LEU A 94 -20.41 14.37 -5.84
CA LEU A 94 -19.76 13.14 -5.37
C LEU A 94 -18.95 12.48 -6.49
N SER A 95 -19.52 12.38 -7.69
CA SER A 95 -18.84 11.84 -8.86
C SER A 95 -17.56 12.63 -9.19
N THR A 96 -17.64 13.96 -9.16
CA THR A 96 -16.48 14.84 -9.39
C THR A 96 -15.40 14.65 -8.32
N LEU A 97 -15.79 14.53 -7.06
CA LEU A 97 -14.86 14.28 -5.96
C LEU A 97 -14.17 12.92 -6.09
N LEU A 98 -14.91 11.87 -6.42
CA LEU A 98 -14.35 10.54 -6.65
C LEU A 98 -13.40 10.51 -7.86
N ALA A 99 -13.73 11.25 -8.92
CA ALA A 99 -12.87 11.34 -10.10
C ALA A 99 -11.56 12.11 -9.82
N ALA A 100 -11.59 13.08 -8.90
CA ALA A 100 -10.42 13.86 -8.53
C ALA A 100 -9.49 13.18 -7.53
N LEU A 101 -9.90 12.05 -6.92
CA LEU A 101 -9.07 11.30 -5.98
C LEU A 101 -7.91 10.62 -6.72
N PRO A 102 -6.65 10.80 -6.25
CA PRO A 102 -5.48 10.13 -6.82
C PRO A 102 -5.35 8.65 -6.38
N ALA A 103 -6.41 8.07 -5.84
CA ALA A 103 -6.49 6.69 -5.39
C ALA A 103 -7.61 5.97 -6.13
N GLY A 104 -7.37 4.73 -6.54
CA GLY A 104 -8.38 3.87 -7.12
C GLY A 104 -9.45 3.50 -6.09
N VAL A 105 -10.70 3.76 -6.41
CA VAL A 105 -11.86 3.39 -5.58
C VAL A 105 -12.68 2.37 -6.36
N VAL A 106 -12.92 1.21 -5.73
CA VAL A 106 -13.76 0.14 -6.29
C VAL A 106 -14.80 -0.25 -5.27
N VAL A 107 -16.06 -0.30 -5.70
CA VAL A 107 -17.20 -0.71 -4.88
C VAL A 107 -17.64 -2.10 -5.29
N LEU A 108 -17.71 -3.01 -4.34
CA LEU A 108 -18.19 -4.38 -4.54
C LEU A 108 -19.56 -4.57 -3.90
N ASP A 109 -20.38 -5.38 -4.55
CA ASP A 109 -21.62 -5.89 -3.98
C ASP A 109 -21.36 -7.05 -2.98
N SER A 110 -22.44 -7.64 -2.46
CA SER A 110 -22.40 -8.80 -1.56
C SER A 110 -21.86 -10.07 -2.21
N GLN A 111 -21.78 -10.14 -3.53
CA GLN A 111 -21.27 -11.28 -4.30
C GLN A 111 -19.82 -11.08 -4.75
N GLY A 112 -19.22 -9.92 -4.44
CA GLY A 112 -17.87 -9.56 -4.85
C GLY A 112 -17.77 -9.13 -6.32
N VAL A 113 -18.87 -8.65 -6.90
CA VAL A 113 -18.90 -8.06 -8.24
C VAL A 113 -18.71 -6.56 -8.13
N ILE A 114 -17.92 -5.99 -9.03
CA ILE A 114 -17.65 -4.53 -9.07
C ILE A 114 -18.88 -3.82 -9.61
N THR A 115 -19.48 -2.97 -8.77
CA THR A 115 -20.66 -2.14 -9.14
C THR A 115 -20.27 -0.76 -9.60
N GLN A 116 -19.19 -0.20 -9.05
CA GLN A 116 -18.70 1.14 -9.41
C GLN A 116 -17.19 1.20 -9.27
N CYS A 117 -16.56 2.02 -10.11
CA CYS A 117 -15.13 2.35 -9.99
C CYS A 117 -14.89 3.80 -10.44
N ASN A 118 -13.83 4.41 -9.90
CA ASN A 118 -13.39 5.72 -10.33
C ASN A 118 -12.31 5.63 -11.44
N PRO A 119 -12.01 6.73 -12.15
CA PRO A 119 -11.00 6.75 -13.20
C PRO A 119 -9.61 6.27 -12.74
N ALA A 120 -9.20 6.58 -11.51
CA ALA A 120 -7.91 6.14 -10.99
C ALA A 120 -7.84 4.61 -10.80
N ALA A 121 -8.96 3.94 -10.47
CA ALA A 121 -9.01 2.47 -10.45
C ALA A 121 -8.85 1.87 -11.86
N ILE A 122 -9.45 2.52 -12.87
CA ILE A 122 -9.32 2.10 -14.27
C ILE A 122 -7.86 2.26 -14.74
N ASP A 123 -7.21 3.36 -14.40
CA ASP A 123 -5.78 3.60 -14.71
C ASP A 123 -4.87 2.57 -14.06
N LEU A 124 -5.20 2.12 -12.85
CA LEU A 124 -4.41 1.14 -12.11
C LEU A 124 -4.61 -0.29 -12.60
N LEU A 125 -5.85 -0.69 -12.87
CA LEU A 125 -6.22 -2.09 -13.11
C LEU A 125 -6.59 -2.40 -14.57
N GLY A 126 -6.80 -1.35 -15.40
CA GLY A 126 -7.27 -1.49 -16.78
C GLY A 126 -8.73 -1.88 -16.89
N GLU A 127 -9.31 -1.68 -18.08
CA GLU A 127 -10.68 -2.08 -18.40
C GLU A 127 -10.78 -3.54 -18.90
N PRO A 128 -11.94 -4.21 -18.79
CA PRO A 128 -13.16 -3.81 -18.09
C PRO A 128 -13.05 -4.05 -16.59
N LEU A 129 -13.74 -3.24 -15.76
CA LEU A 129 -13.82 -3.42 -14.31
C LEU A 129 -15.26 -3.62 -13.85
N GLU A 130 -16.19 -2.76 -14.27
CA GLU A 130 -17.61 -2.83 -13.84
C GLU A 130 -18.27 -4.11 -14.36
N GLY A 131 -18.97 -4.80 -13.48
CA GLY A 131 -19.61 -6.08 -13.77
C GLY A 131 -18.70 -7.30 -13.63
N GLU A 132 -17.39 -7.13 -13.48
CA GLU A 132 -16.43 -8.22 -13.29
C GLU A 132 -16.33 -8.61 -11.80
N ARG A 133 -15.94 -9.84 -11.55
CA ARG A 133 -15.67 -10.31 -10.18
C ARG A 133 -14.30 -9.84 -9.71
N TRP A 134 -14.22 -9.33 -8.50
CA TRP A 134 -12.95 -8.87 -7.92
C TRP A 134 -11.83 -9.93 -7.95
N LEU A 135 -12.19 -11.20 -7.74
CA LEU A 135 -11.24 -12.32 -7.83
C LEU A 135 -10.60 -12.45 -9.22
N ASP A 136 -11.35 -12.19 -10.28
CA ASP A 136 -10.83 -12.28 -11.65
C ASP A 136 -9.88 -11.11 -11.94
N ILE A 137 -10.19 -9.93 -11.40
CA ILE A 137 -9.30 -8.76 -11.46
C ILE A 137 -8.01 -9.02 -10.69
N ILE A 138 -8.08 -9.65 -9.50
CA ILE A 138 -6.89 -10.05 -8.75
C ILE A 138 -6.01 -10.96 -9.62
N GLN A 139 -6.56 -11.99 -10.23
CA GLN A 139 -5.80 -12.91 -11.08
C GLN A 139 -5.23 -12.23 -12.34
N ARG A 140 -5.99 -11.28 -12.90
CA ARG A 140 -5.59 -10.54 -14.10
C ARG A 140 -4.47 -9.55 -13.85
N CYS A 141 -4.56 -8.75 -12.79
CA CYS A 141 -3.74 -7.55 -12.59
C CYS A 141 -2.66 -7.71 -11.53
N PHE A 142 -2.87 -8.53 -10.52
CA PHE A 142 -1.96 -8.65 -9.40
C PHE A 142 -0.92 -9.74 -9.62
N ALA A 143 0.30 -9.46 -9.21
CA ALA A 143 1.42 -10.40 -9.15
C ALA A 143 2.09 -10.26 -7.79
N PRO A 144 1.45 -10.74 -6.71
CA PRO A 144 1.95 -10.54 -5.35
C PRO A 144 3.37 -11.09 -5.26
N ARG A 145 4.28 -10.22 -4.83
CA ARG A 145 5.67 -10.56 -4.55
C ARG A 145 5.83 -10.79 -3.06
N ARG A 146 6.76 -11.63 -2.69
CA ARG A 146 7.02 -11.92 -1.27
C ARG A 146 7.54 -10.73 -0.48
N ASP A 147 7.96 -9.67 -1.21
CA ASP A 147 8.44 -8.42 -0.64
C ASP A 147 7.39 -7.34 -0.49
N ASP A 148 6.18 -7.63 -0.80
CA ASP A 148 5.13 -6.64 -0.80
C ASP A 148 4.71 -6.21 0.63
N GLY A 149 4.92 -7.04 1.65
CA GLY A 149 4.53 -6.71 3.04
C GLY A 149 3.02 -6.45 3.15
N HIS A 150 2.63 -5.20 3.42
CA HIS A 150 1.25 -4.72 3.40
C HIS A 150 0.82 -4.13 2.04
N GLU A 151 1.71 -4.16 1.06
CA GLU A 151 1.48 -3.70 -0.30
C GLU A 151 1.34 -4.90 -1.22
N VAL A 152 0.86 -4.68 -2.44
CA VAL A 152 0.79 -5.75 -3.45
C VAL A 152 1.35 -5.22 -4.77
N SER A 153 2.17 -6.01 -5.42
CA SER A 153 2.70 -5.68 -6.74
C SER A 153 1.69 -6.01 -7.83
N LEU A 154 1.53 -5.10 -8.79
CA LEU A 154 0.82 -5.35 -10.03
C LEU A 154 1.75 -6.01 -11.07
N LYS A 155 1.17 -6.66 -12.08
CA LYS A 155 1.93 -7.30 -13.18
C LYS A 155 2.73 -6.30 -14.03
N ASP A 156 2.29 -5.06 -14.10
CA ASP A 156 2.99 -3.95 -14.78
C ASP A 156 4.18 -3.40 -13.97
N GLY A 157 4.35 -3.84 -12.73
CA GLY A 157 5.45 -3.45 -11.85
C GLY A 157 5.11 -2.35 -10.86
N ARG A 158 3.92 -1.74 -10.91
CA ARG A 158 3.45 -0.79 -9.91
C ARG A 158 3.22 -1.48 -8.56
N ARG A 159 3.38 -0.73 -7.47
CA ARG A 159 3.10 -1.17 -6.10
C ARG A 159 1.91 -0.41 -5.56
N VAL A 160 0.90 -1.16 -5.11
CA VAL A 160 -0.33 -0.58 -4.57
C VAL A 160 -0.57 -1.04 -3.14
N SER A 161 -1.05 -0.13 -2.30
CA SER A 161 -1.64 -0.47 -1.01
C SER A 161 -3.13 -0.74 -1.21
N ILE A 162 -3.65 -1.78 -0.56
CA ILE A 162 -5.05 -2.16 -0.62
C ILE A 162 -5.65 -2.00 0.77
N GLU A 163 -6.67 -1.14 0.89
CA GLU A 163 -7.50 -1.04 2.08
C GLU A 163 -8.93 -1.48 1.76
N ILE A 164 -9.47 -2.38 2.56
CA ILE A 164 -10.84 -2.87 2.41
C ILE A 164 -11.67 -2.34 3.56
N ARG A 165 -12.80 -1.71 3.24
CA ARG A 165 -13.77 -1.19 4.21
C ARG A 165 -15.16 -1.74 3.91
N THR A 166 -15.89 -2.17 4.93
CA THR A 166 -17.30 -2.55 4.80
C THR A 166 -18.18 -1.33 4.78
N MET A 167 -19.22 -1.34 3.94
CA MET A 167 -20.21 -0.27 3.88
C MET A 167 -21.23 -0.45 5.02
N ASN A 168 -21.57 0.65 5.73
CA ASN A 168 -22.44 0.58 6.90
C ASN A 168 -23.93 0.41 6.56
N ASN A 169 -24.36 0.92 5.42
CA ASN A 169 -25.81 1.02 5.06
C ASN A 169 -26.22 0.07 3.92
N GLU A 170 -25.26 -0.55 3.24
CA GLU A 170 -25.51 -1.46 2.13
C GLU A 170 -24.61 -2.68 2.25
N PRO A 171 -25.08 -3.88 1.88
CA PRO A 171 -24.24 -5.06 1.86
C PRO A 171 -23.22 -4.96 0.72
N GLY A 172 -21.98 -4.59 1.06
CA GLY A 172 -20.91 -4.44 0.09
C GLY A 172 -19.59 -4.03 0.74
N GLN A 173 -18.54 -3.93 -0.07
CA GLN A 173 -17.19 -3.55 0.34
C GLN A 173 -16.66 -2.42 -0.54
N LEU A 174 -15.98 -1.49 0.08
CA LEU A 174 -15.20 -0.45 -0.58
C LEU A 174 -13.73 -0.85 -0.56
N ILE A 175 -13.09 -0.91 -1.71
CA ILE A 175 -11.67 -1.16 -1.87
C ILE A 175 -10.99 0.14 -2.29
N LEU A 176 -10.01 0.56 -1.53
CA LEU A 176 -9.15 1.70 -1.82
C LEU A 176 -7.78 1.19 -2.28
N LEU A 177 -7.34 1.65 -3.45
CA LEU A 177 -6.06 1.30 -4.06
C LEU A 177 -5.19 2.55 -4.14
N THR A 178 -4.09 2.59 -3.42
CA THR A 178 -3.16 3.72 -3.46
C THR A 178 -1.88 3.30 -4.17
N ASP A 179 -1.52 4.01 -5.25
CA ASP A 179 -0.23 3.80 -5.92
C ASP A 179 0.91 4.37 -5.08
N LEU A 180 1.81 3.50 -4.66
CA LEU A 180 2.98 3.82 -3.86
C LEU A 180 4.29 3.75 -4.67
N THR A 181 4.21 3.51 -5.98
CA THR A 181 5.39 3.25 -6.83
C THR A 181 6.39 4.39 -6.78
N GLU A 182 5.94 5.62 -6.99
CA GLU A 182 6.81 6.79 -6.97
C GLU A 182 7.34 7.09 -5.56
N THR A 183 6.48 6.98 -4.56
CA THR A 183 6.86 7.17 -3.15
C THR A 183 7.97 6.20 -2.74
N ARG A 184 7.84 4.93 -3.11
CA ARG A 184 8.85 3.91 -2.82
C ARG A 184 10.14 4.14 -3.60
N ARG A 185 10.04 4.56 -4.85
CA ARG A 185 11.20 4.93 -5.65
C ARG A 185 11.97 6.09 -5.02
N LEU A 186 11.27 7.18 -4.66
CA LEU A 186 11.88 8.34 -4.01
C LEU A 186 12.51 8.00 -2.67
N GLN A 187 11.86 7.14 -1.85
CA GLN A 187 12.42 6.65 -0.60
C GLN A 187 13.72 5.85 -0.83
N SER A 188 13.73 4.97 -1.84
CA SER A 188 14.93 4.21 -2.21
C SER A 188 16.06 5.11 -2.70
N ASP A 189 15.74 6.08 -3.56
CA ASP A 189 16.70 7.04 -4.09
C ASP A 189 17.27 7.93 -2.97
N LEU A 190 16.42 8.38 -2.03
CA LEU A 190 16.85 9.15 -0.86
C LEU A 190 17.80 8.32 0.03
N ALA A 191 17.42 7.10 0.39
CA ALA A 191 18.25 6.23 1.19
C ALA A 191 19.60 5.93 0.52
N ARG A 192 19.61 5.80 -0.83
CA ARG A 192 20.84 5.66 -1.59
C ARG A 192 21.69 6.93 -1.56
N ALA A 193 21.08 8.10 -1.74
CA ALA A 193 21.77 9.38 -1.67
C ALA A 193 22.39 9.63 -0.29
N GLU A 194 21.70 9.29 0.79
CA GLU A 194 22.20 9.38 2.16
C GLU A 194 23.42 8.48 2.39
N ARG A 195 23.38 7.22 1.90
CA ARG A 195 24.51 6.30 1.96
C ARG A 195 25.71 6.84 1.19
N LEU A 196 25.51 7.33 -0.04
CA LEU A 196 26.56 7.92 -0.85
C LEU A 196 27.13 9.21 -0.22
N SER A 197 26.31 10.04 0.39
CA SER A 197 26.72 11.23 1.12
C SER A 197 27.58 10.87 2.34
N SER A 198 27.19 9.83 3.10
CA SER A 198 27.97 9.30 4.21
C SER A 198 29.33 8.76 3.74
N MET A 199 29.36 8.04 2.60
CA MET A 199 30.62 7.64 1.97
C MET A 199 31.45 8.85 1.52
N GLY A 200 30.84 9.88 0.93
CA GLY A 200 31.54 11.09 0.47
C GLY A 200 32.27 11.80 1.61
N ARG A 201 31.67 11.89 2.79
CA ARG A 201 32.32 12.48 3.98
C ARG A 201 33.54 11.72 4.46
N MET A 202 33.65 10.42 4.12
CA MET A 202 34.71 9.53 4.57
C MET A 202 35.68 9.12 3.46
N VAL A 203 35.61 9.72 2.28
CA VAL A 203 36.49 9.38 1.13
C VAL A 203 37.98 9.42 1.51
N ALA A 204 38.42 10.40 2.31
CA ALA A 204 39.81 10.49 2.76
C ALA A 204 40.22 9.30 3.64
N SER A 205 39.35 8.88 4.54
CA SER A 205 39.59 7.69 5.40
C SER A 205 39.61 6.42 4.58
N LEU A 206 38.65 6.25 3.66
CA LEU A 206 38.58 5.09 2.76
C LEU A 206 39.82 4.99 1.88
N ALA A 207 40.28 6.12 1.30
CA ALA A 207 41.48 6.17 0.51
C ALA A 207 42.74 5.76 1.33
N HIS A 208 42.80 6.18 2.59
CA HIS A 208 43.87 5.75 3.48
C HIS A 208 43.82 4.25 3.80
N GLN A 209 42.63 3.72 4.06
CA GLN A 209 42.42 2.30 4.35
C GLN A 209 42.71 1.38 3.14
N VAL A 210 42.49 1.84 1.91
CA VAL A 210 42.88 1.12 0.68
C VAL A 210 44.38 1.23 0.44
N ARG A 211 44.99 2.41 0.67
CA ARG A 211 46.42 2.63 0.45
C ARG A 211 47.32 1.74 1.29
N THR A 212 46.98 1.54 2.57
CA THR A 212 47.80 0.76 3.53
C THR A 212 47.99 -0.70 3.07
N PRO A 213 46.95 -1.52 2.83
CA PRO A 213 47.13 -2.90 2.35
C PRO A 213 47.72 -2.96 0.95
N LEU A 214 47.43 -1.98 0.07
CA LEU A 214 48.00 -1.88 -1.26
C LEU A 214 49.51 -1.65 -1.19
N SER A 215 49.99 -0.73 -0.34
CA SER A 215 51.43 -0.49 -0.15
C SER A 215 52.14 -1.73 0.41
N ALA A 216 51.48 -2.45 1.35
CA ALA A 216 52.03 -3.70 1.85
C ALA A 216 52.08 -4.79 0.76
N ALA A 217 51.04 -4.89 -0.08
CA ALA A 217 51.02 -5.83 -1.22
C ALA A 217 52.15 -5.52 -2.22
N MET A 218 52.34 -4.23 -2.56
CA MET A 218 53.46 -3.80 -3.41
C MET A 218 54.83 -4.11 -2.82
N LEU A 219 55.02 -3.96 -1.49
CA LEU A 219 56.26 -4.33 -0.82
C LEU A 219 56.55 -5.83 -0.95
N TYR A 220 55.56 -6.70 -0.67
CA TYR A 220 55.72 -8.14 -0.83
C TYR A 220 55.98 -8.55 -2.27
N ALA A 221 55.30 -7.91 -3.25
CA ALA A 221 55.58 -8.13 -4.66
C ALA A 221 57.00 -7.70 -5.03
N GLY A 222 57.47 -6.54 -4.52
CA GLY A 222 58.87 -6.12 -4.72
C GLY A 222 59.90 -7.09 -4.11
N HIS A 223 59.62 -7.68 -2.98
CA HIS A 223 60.49 -8.73 -2.42
C HIS A 223 60.51 -9.98 -3.31
N LEU A 224 59.37 -10.39 -3.86
CA LEU A 224 59.29 -11.55 -4.80
C LEU A 224 60.13 -11.37 -6.06
N CYS A 225 60.43 -10.14 -6.48
CA CYS A 225 61.29 -9.85 -7.63
C CYS A 225 62.80 -9.91 -7.32
N GLN A 226 63.20 -10.13 -6.06
CA GLN A 226 64.63 -10.24 -5.72
C GLN A 226 65.19 -11.59 -6.17
N PRO A 227 66.34 -11.64 -6.85
CA PRO A 227 66.92 -12.87 -7.41
C PRO A 227 67.38 -13.86 -6.34
N ASP A 228 67.86 -13.36 -5.20
CA ASP A 228 68.50 -14.18 -4.15
C ASP A 228 67.50 -14.59 -3.02
N LEU A 229 66.20 -14.57 -3.27
CA LEU A 229 65.19 -14.93 -2.29
C LEU A 229 65.11 -16.45 -2.12
N THR A 230 65.19 -16.93 -0.88
CA THR A 230 65.02 -18.35 -0.57
C THR A 230 63.61 -18.79 -0.84
N ASP A 231 63.37 -20.05 -1.17
CA ASP A 231 62.04 -20.57 -1.52
C ASP A 231 61.04 -20.42 -0.37
N ASP A 232 61.49 -20.58 0.90
CA ASP A 232 60.63 -20.35 2.09
C ASP A 232 60.20 -18.89 2.20
N LEU A 233 61.12 -17.93 2.00
CA LEU A 233 60.78 -16.49 2.03
C LEU A 233 59.91 -16.11 0.85
N ARG A 234 60.13 -16.72 -0.32
CA ARG A 234 59.30 -16.53 -1.53
C ARG A 234 57.85 -16.94 -1.26
N LEU A 235 57.65 -18.14 -0.69
CA LEU A 235 56.35 -18.67 -0.36
C LEU A 235 55.66 -17.76 0.67
N ARG A 236 56.33 -17.37 1.77
CA ARG A 236 55.76 -16.46 2.76
C ARG A 236 55.39 -15.08 2.21
N CYS A 237 56.20 -14.52 1.32
CA CYS A 237 55.88 -13.26 0.66
C CYS A 237 54.66 -13.40 -0.27
N ALA A 238 54.55 -14.51 -1.02
CA ALA A 238 53.38 -14.80 -1.87
C ALA A 238 52.09 -14.95 -1.02
N GLU A 239 52.14 -15.70 0.08
CA GLU A 239 51.01 -15.87 0.98
C GLU A 239 50.57 -14.54 1.59
N LYS A 240 51.51 -13.70 2.06
CA LYS A 240 51.20 -12.36 2.59
C LYS A 240 50.62 -11.44 1.51
N LEU A 241 51.15 -11.48 0.29
CA LEU A 241 50.65 -10.73 -0.84
C LEU A 241 49.21 -11.12 -1.11
N MET A 242 48.90 -12.41 -1.26
CA MET A 242 47.56 -12.93 -1.48
C MET A 242 46.59 -12.54 -0.38
N SER A 243 47.03 -12.65 0.90
CA SER A 243 46.23 -12.21 2.05
C SER A 243 45.87 -10.73 1.98
N ARG A 244 46.79 -9.83 1.57
CA ARG A 244 46.51 -8.38 1.43
C ARG A 244 45.61 -8.07 0.28
N LEU A 245 45.74 -8.76 -0.85
CA LEU A 245 44.86 -8.59 -2.00
C LEU A 245 43.43 -9.08 -1.70
N SER A 246 43.30 -10.24 -1.06
CA SER A 246 42.01 -10.77 -0.62
C SER A 246 41.30 -9.83 0.37
N HIS A 247 42.08 -9.24 1.33
CA HIS A 247 41.50 -8.24 2.23
C HIS A 247 41.01 -7.00 1.50
N LEU A 248 41.75 -6.49 0.51
CA LEU A 248 41.31 -5.37 -0.33
C LEU A 248 40.03 -5.70 -1.12
N GLU A 249 39.99 -6.90 -1.69
CA GLU A 249 38.80 -7.35 -2.42
C GLU A 249 37.55 -7.34 -1.52
N HIS A 250 37.68 -7.88 -0.30
CA HIS A 250 36.54 -7.86 0.66
C HIS A 250 36.16 -6.43 1.02
N GLN A 251 37.11 -5.53 1.27
CA GLN A 251 36.79 -4.13 1.57
C GLN A 251 36.04 -3.43 0.44
N VAL A 252 36.50 -3.62 -0.82
CA VAL A 252 35.82 -3.05 -1.98
C VAL A 252 34.41 -3.64 -2.16
N ARG A 253 34.27 -4.94 -1.95
CA ARG A 253 32.98 -5.63 -2.02
C ARG A 253 32.02 -5.07 -0.95
N ASP A 254 32.45 -4.92 0.27
CA ASP A 254 31.65 -4.35 1.37
C ASP A 254 31.20 -2.92 1.06
N MET A 255 32.10 -2.10 0.51
CA MET A 255 31.77 -0.75 0.07
C MET A 255 30.71 -0.74 -1.03
N LEU A 256 30.81 -1.65 -2.02
CA LEU A 256 29.84 -1.77 -3.11
C LEU A 256 28.47 -2.26 -2.63
N ILE A 257 28.42 -3.24 -1.71
CA ILE A 257 27.18 -3.72 -1.11
C ILE A 257 26.51 -2.58 -0.34
N PHE A 258 27.27 -1.85 0.48
CA PHE A 258 26.73 -0.72 1.24
C PHE A 258 26.22 0.39 0.32
N ALA A 259 26.97 0.77 -0.72
CA ALA A 259 26.60 1.84 -1.66
C ALA A 259 25.36 1.51 -2.49
N ARG A 260 25.23 0.27 -2.96
CA ARG A 260 24.08 -0.17 -3.74
C ARG A 260 22.82 -0.35 -2.90
N GLY A 261 22.97 -0.85 -1.66
CA GLY A 261 21.87 -1.11 -0.73
C GLY A 261 20.89 -2.21 -1.15
N GLU A 262 21.05 -2.73 -2.35
CA GLU A 262 20.20 -3.80 -2.90
C GLU A 262 21.07 -4.99 -3.31
N THR A 263 20.72 -6.13 -2.81
CA THR A 263 21.30 -7.42 -3.21
C THR A 263 20.22 -8.19 -3.95
N ARG A 264 20.44 -8.50 -5.22
CA ARG A 264 19.48 -9.30 -6.00
C ARG A 264 19.40 -10.70 -5.40
N LEU A 265 18.20 -11.10 -4.99
CA LEU A 265 17.91 -12.44 -4.52
C LEU A 265 17.59 -13.31 -5.74
N ALA A 266 18.58 -14.05 -6.24
CA ALA A 266 18.45 -14.81 -7.48
C ALA A 266 18.39 -16.33 -7.26
N GLU A 267 18.82 -16.82 -6.09
CA GLU A 267 19.04 -18.24 -5.86
C GLU A 267 18.09 -18.79 -4.79
N GLN A 268 17.57 -19.98 -5.02
CA GLN A 268 16.87 -20.76 -4.02
C GLN A 268 17.83 -21.83 -3.49
N MET A 269 18.19 -21.72 -2.22
CA MET A 269 19.09 -22.62 -1.54
C MET A 269 18.41 -23.36 -0.40
N SER A 270 18.68 -24.64 -0.20
CA SER A 270 18.23 -25.34 0.99
C SER A 270 19.00 -24.86 2.24
N LEU A 271 18.37 -24.93 3.42
CA LEU A 271 19.03 -24.58 4.67
C LEU A 271 20.25 -25.44 4.92
N ALA A 272 20.17 -26.74 4.58
CA ALA A 272 21.29 -27.67 4.72
C ALA A 272 22.49 -27.27 3.85
N ASP A 273 22.26 -26.88 2.59
CA ASP A 273 23.33 -26.41 1.70
C ASP A 273 23.95 -25.10 2.19
N PHE A 274 23.13 -24.18 2.72
CA PHE A 274 23.61 -22.93 3.31
C PHE A 274 24.49 -23.18 4.52
N VAL A 275 24.04 -24.01 5.47
CA VAL A 275 24.80 -24.37 6.69
C VAL A 275 26.12 -25.04 6.31
N LYS A 276 26.08 -25.96 5.34
CA LYS A 276 27.29 -26.65 4.82
C LYS A 276 28.27 -25.63 4.21
N ALA A 277 27.77 -24.72 3.36
CA ALA A 277 28.63 -23.72 2.69
C ALA A 277 29.22 -22.74 3.72
N LEU A 278 28.45 -22.31 4.71
CA LEU A 278 28.95 -21.46 5.78
C LEU A 278 30.00 -22.20 6.65
N GLY A 279 29.77 -23.48 6.96
CA GLY A 279 30.74 -24.32 7.68
C GLY A 279 32.07 -24.38 6.94
N GLN A 280 32.04 -24.64 5.64
CA GLN A 280 33.28 -24.67 4.83
C GLN A 280 33.99 -23.31 4.79
N ALA A 281 33.24 -22.20 4.73
CA ALA A 281 33.82 -20.86 4.71
C ALA A 281 34.45 -20.45 6.06
N THR A 282 33.93 -20.98 7.18
CA THR A 282 34.37 -20.59 8.54
C THR A 282 35.53 -21.42 9.07
N GLU A 283 35.72 -22.65 8.59
CA GLU A 283 36.72 -23.60 9.14
C GLU A 283 38.16 -23.07 9.07
N ALA A 284 38.60 -22.63 7.90
CA ALA A 284 39.97 -22.18 7.70
C ALA A 284 40.30 -20.88 8.49
N PRO A 285 39.49 -19.82 8.50
CA PRO A 285 39.75 -18.60 9.26
C PRO A 285 39.79 -18.83 10.77
N VAL A 286 38.88 -19.66 11.32
CA VAL A 286 38.80 -19.95 12.74
C VAL A 286 40.00 -20.78 13.17
N THR A 287 40.36 -21.83 12.44
CA THR A 287 41.50 -22.68 12.69
C THR A 287 42.83 -21.91 12.62
N ALA A 288 42.98 -21.03 11.64
CA ALA A 288 44.18 -20.20 11.48
C ALA A 288 44.42 -19.26 12.66
N ARG A 289 43.36 -18.90 13.41
CA ARG A 289 43.46 -18.09 14.64
C ARG A 289 43.48 -18.90 15.92
N GLY A 290 43.45 -20.23 15.82
CA GLY A 290 43.48 -21.14 16.97
C GLY A 290 42.22 -21.09 17.83
N ALA A 291 41.11 -20.62 17.26
CA ALA A 291 39.83 -20.55 17.96
C ALA A 291 39.03 -21.85 17.79
N ALA A 292 38.20 -22.18 18.77
CA ALA A 292 37.28 -23.30 18.71
C ALA A 292 36.00 -22.91 17.99
N LEU A 293 35.49 -23.78 17.10
CA LEU A 293 34.22 -23.60 16.42
C LEU A 293 33.26 -24.72 16.82
N ALA A 294 32.12 -24.35 17.40
CA ALA A 294 31.03 -25.27 17.73
C ALA A 294 29.82 -25.00 16.87
N TRP A 295 29.23 -26.06 16.32
CA TRP A 295 27.99 -25.98 15.53
C TRP A 295 26.83 -26.68 16.21
N HIS A 296 25.68 -25.99 16.23
CA HIS A 296 24.41 -26.59 16.57
C HIS A 296 23.43 -26.31 15.42
N SER A 297 23.03 -27.35 14.72
CA SER A 297 22.12 -27.21 13.57
C SER A 297 20.87 -28.08 13.78
N ALA A 298 19.72 -27.44 13.77
CA ALA A 298 18.40 -28.04 13.81
C ALA A 298 17.56 -27.46 12.65
N VAL A 299 17.98 -27.74 11.41
CA VAL A 299 17.33 -27.28 10.19
C VAL A 299 16.61 -28.44 9.52
N GLY A 300 15.41 -28.15 8.99
CA GLY A 300 14.63 -29.07 8.18
C GLY A 300 14.82 -28.84 6.67
N ASP A 301 13.74 -29.06 5.91
CA ASP A 301 13.74 -28.95 4.45
C ASP A 301 13.45 -27.50 3.95
N GLY A 302 13.51 -26.53 4.84
CA GLY A 302 13.29 -25.11 4.53
C GLY A 302 14.24 -24.63 3.44
N ARG A 303 13.79 -23.64 2.65
CA ARG A 303 14.59 -23.02 1.60
C ARG A 303 14.66 -21.51 1.79
N LEU A 304 15.78 -20.93 1.46
CA LEU A 304 16.00 -19.49 1.41
C LEU A 304 15.98 -19.01 -0.04
N LEU A 305 15.33 -17.89 -0.30
CA LEU A 305 15.57 -17.10 -1.50
C LEU A 305 16.68 -16.12 -1.17
N CYS A 306 17.87 -16.31 -1.70
CA CYS A 306 19.04 -15.56 -1.26
C CYS A 306 20.01 -15.20 -2.41
N ASN A 307 20.93 -14.33 -2.06
CA ASN A 307 22.21 -14.22 -2.71
C ASN A 307 23.22 -14.91 -1.81
N ARG A 308 23.65 -16.10 -2.19
CA ARG A 308 24.53 -16.96 -1.43
C ARG A 308 25.80 -16.26 -0.94
N ASP A 309 26.52 -15.65 -1.88
CA ASP A 309 27.83 -15.05 -1.59
C ASP A 309 27.73 -13.83 -0.66
N ALA A 310 26.67 -13.02 -0.85
CA ALA A 310 26.42 -11.88 0.04
C ALA A 310 26.07 -12.33 1.46
N LEU A 311 25.24 -13.38 1.60
CA LEU A 311 24.82 -13.87 2.92
C LEU A 311 25.97 -14.56 3.66
N ILE A 312 26.76 -15.40 2.98
CA ILE A 312 27.98 -15.99 3.55
C ILE A 312 28.97 -14.89 3.93
N GLY A 313 29.17 -13.89 3.06
CA GLY A 313 30.03 -12.74 3.35
C GLY A 313 29.61 -11.97 4.61
N ALA A 314 28.31 -11.75 4.78
CA ALA A 314 27.77 -11.11 5.99
C ALA A 314 28.04 -11.94 7.25
N CYS A 315 27.85 -13.25 7.19
CA CYS A 315 28.20 -14.14 8.31
C CYS A 315 29.71 -14.12 8.60
N MET A 316 30.54 -14.11 7.57
CA MET A 316 31.98 -14.03 7.70
C MET A 316 32.45 -12.70 8.32
N ASN A 317 31.76 -11.58 8.02
CA ASN A 317 32.05 -10.30 8.69
C ASN A 317 31.80 -10.38 10.21
N LEU A 318 30.74 -11.06 10.64
CA LEU A 318 30.47 -11.29 12.06
C LEU A 318 31.56 -12.16 12.72
N ILE A 319 31.88 -13.28 12.10
CA ILE A 319 32.91 -14.22 12.60
C ILE A 319 34.27 -13.56 12.67
N ASN A 320 34.66 -12.82 11.64
CA ASN A 320 35.91 -12.08 11.64
C ASN A 320 35.93 -11.01 12.72
N ASN A 321 34.82 -10.32 12.95
CA ASN A 321 34.71 -9.34 14.04
C ASN A 321 34.94 -9.97 15.41
N SER A 322 34.37 -11.15 15.67
CA SER A 322 34.55 -11.91 16.90
C SER A 322 36.01 -12.34 17.07
N LEU A 323 36.63 -12.91 16.03
CA LEU A 323 38.04 -13.32 16.04
C LEU A 323 38.99 -12.13 16.24
N GLU A 324 38.71 -10.99 15.62
CA GLU A 324 39.50 -9.77 15.79
C GLU A 324 39.34 -9.13 17.17
N ALA A 325 38.18 -9.33 17.81
CA ALA A 325 37.95 -8.92 19.19
C ALA A 325 38.68 -9.82 20.21
N GLY A 326 39.30 -10.92 19.77
CA GLY A 326 40.06 -11.86 20.61
C GLY A 326 39.23 -13.02 21.13
N ALA A 327 38.11 -13.33 20.50
CA ALA A 327 37.35 -14.53 20.85
C ALA A 327 38.17 -15.79 20.58
N THR A 328 38.15 -16.71 21.52
CA THR A 328 38.80 -18.02 21.46
C THR A 328 37.84 -19.16 21.18
N ALA A 329 36.53 -18.90 21.26
CA ALA A 329 35.47 -19.82 20.92
C ALA A 329 34.32 -19.10 20.23
N ILE A 330 33.83 -19.70 19.15
CA ILE A 330 32.64 -19.24 18.41
C ILE A 330 31.65 -20.40 18.35
N ARG A 331 30.42 -20.12 18.71
CA ARG A 331 29.29 -21.07 18.59
C ARG A 331 28.27 -20.54 17.56
N ILE A 332 27.97 -21.36 16.57
CA ILE A 332 26.97 -21.05 15.55
C ILE A 332 25.76 -21.97 15.76
N GLU A 333 24.59 -21.35 15.94
CA GLU A 333 23.32 -22.04 16.09
C GLU A 333 22.44 -21.72 14.88
N ALA A 334 22.03 -22.76 14.15
CA ALA A 334 21.18 -22.65 12.97
C ALA A 334 19.88 -23.42 13.22
N VAL A 335 18.78 -22.70 13.35
CA VAL A 335 17.47 -23.29 13.73
C VAL A 335 16.40 -22.86 12.75
N GLU A 336 15.53 -23.79 12.39
CA GLU A 336 14.31 -23.51 11.63
C GLU A 336 13.14 -23.34 12.59
N GLU A 337 12.57 -22.11 12.67
CA GLU A 337 11.40 -21.81 13.51
C GLU A 337 10.21 -21.46 12.63
N LYS A 338 9.27 -22.40 12.45
CA LYS A 338 8.06 -22.23 11.61
C LYS A 338 8.41 -21.78 10.19
N ALA A 339 8.24 -20.49 9.88
CA ALA A 339 8.50 -19.88 8.57
C ALA A 339 9.77 -19.01 8.54
N VAL A 340 10.62 -19.10 9.56
CA VAL A 340 11.80 -18.25 9.74
C VAL A 340 13.03 -19.11 10.01
N PHE A 341 14.11 -18.84 9.33
CA PHE A 341 15.44 -19.35 9.65
C PHE A 341 16.14 -18.42 10.61
N VAL A 342 16.58 -18.94 11.75
CA VAL A 342 17.30 -18.19 12.77
C VAL A 342 18.73 -18.68 12.82
N LEU A 343 19.68 -17.79 12.56
CA LEU A 343 21.12 -18.04 12.67
C LEU A 343 21.68 -17.16 13.78
N LYS A 344 22.22 -17.77 14.82
CA LYS A 344 22.94 -17.07 15.91
C LYS A 344 24.41 -17.37 15.83
N ILE A 345 25.23 -16.33 15.95
CA ILE A 345 26.68 -16.40 16.06
C ILE A 345 27.04 -15.82 17.42
N CYS A 346 27.49 -16.67 18.30
CA CYS A 346 27.88 -16.34 19.68
C CYS A 346 29.37 -16.46 19.83
N ASP A 347 30.01 -15.46 20.42
CA ASP A 347 31.44 -15.50 20.76
C ASP A 347 31.65 -15.34 22.28
N ASN A 348 32.83 -15.71 22.73
CA ASN A 348 33.33 -15.55 24.11
C ASN A 348 34.36 -14.41 24.22
N GLY A 349 34.29 -13.44 23.33
CA GLY A 349 35.16 -12.28 23.34
C GLY A 349 34.84 -11.31 24.50
N PRO A 350 35.44 -10.12 24.50
CA PRO A 350 35.25 -9.13 25.56
C PRO A 350 33.86 -8.51 25.56
N GLY A 351 33.01 -8.81 24.53
CA GLY A 351 31.72 -8.20 24.36
C GLY A 351 31.80 -6.69 24.06
N PHE A 352 30.72 -6.00 24.35
CA PHE A 352 30.62 -4.54 24.17
C PHE A 352 29.65 -3.93 25.18
N ASP A 353 29.83 -2.64 25.47
CA ASP A 353 28.87 -1.89 26.30
C ASP A 353 27.54 -1.77 25.62
N LYS A 354 26.45 -2.15 26.30
CA LYS A 354 25.07 -2.07 25.80
C LYS A 354 24.69 -0.67 25.33
N ALA A 355 25.25 0.38 25.94
CA ALA A 355 25.05 1.76 25.54
C ALA A 355 25.64 2.09 24.15
N LEU A 356 26.61 1.30 23.67
CA LEU A 356 27.21 1.50 22.35
C LEU A 356 26.55 0.72 21.24
N ARG A 357 25.56 -0.12 21.56
CA ARG A 357 24.88 -1.00 20.58
C ARG A 357 24.46 -0.26 19.30
N ASP A 358 23.73 0.81 19.45
CA ASP A 358 23.18 1.56 18.30
C ASP A 358 24.31 2.21 17.49
N ARG A 359 25.33 2.71 18.16
CA ARG A 359 26.52 3.27 17.51
C ARG A 359 27.34 2.23 16.76
N LEU A 360 27.42 1.00 17.27
CA LEU A 360 28.14 -0.10 16.59
C LEU A 360 27.46 -0.48 15.28
N LEU A 361 26.16 -0.23 15.13
CA LEU A 361 25.38 -0.47 13.92
C LEU A 361 25.47 0.71 12.93
N GLU A 362 25.95 1.88 13.37
CA GLU A 362 26.18 3.02 12.48
C GLU A 362 27.32 2.72 11.49
N ALA A 363 27.09 3.04 10.22
CA ALA A 363 28.12 2.88 9.21
C ALA A 363 29.35 3.75 9.52
N PHE A 364 30.54 3.20 9.32
CA PHE A 364 31.84 3.84 9.57
C PHE A 364 32.22 4.03 11.06
N TYR A 365 31.35 3.64 11.98
CA TYR A 365 31.73 3.62 13.38
C TYR A 365 32.62 2.39 13.68
N THR A 366 33.78 2.62 14.23
CA THR A 366 34.73 1.56 14.59
C THR A 366 35.54 1.93 15.82
N THR A 367 35.77 0.97 16.68
CA THR A 367 36.71 1.06 17.82
C THR A 367 38.11 0.57 17.45
N LYS A 368 38.26 0.02 16.23
CA LYS A 368 39.53 -0.56 15.76
C LYS A 368 40.31 0.45 14.94
N SER A 369 41.64 0.54 15.16
CA SER A 369 42.53 1.47 14.43
C SER A 369 42.59 1.21 12.90
N GLN A 370 42.35 -0.01 12.48
CA GLN A 370 42.40 -0.46 11.08
C GLN A 370 41.03 -0.90 10.56
N GLY A 371 39.97 -0.69 11.34
CA GLY A 371 38.62 -1.10 10.95
C GLY A 371 37.94 -0.10 10.01
N THR A 372 37.18 -0.57 9.03
CA THR A 372 36.39 0.26 8.12
C THR A 372 35.12 0.79 8.77
N GLY A 373 34.61 0.14 9.82
CA GLY A 373 33.32 0.39 10.41
C GLY A 373 32.14 0.04 9.49
N LEU A 374 32.40 -0.66 8.38
CA LEU A 374 31.35 -1.06 7.42
C LEU A 374 30.80 -2.46 7.67
N GLY A 375 31.56 -3.35 8.34
CA GLY A 375 31.20 -4.76 8.44
C GLY A 375 29.81 -5.02 9.00
N LEU A 376 29.41 -4.38 10.12
CA LEU A 376 28.08 -4.53 10.71
C LEU A 376 26.99 -3.85 9.86
N ALA A 377 27.28 -2.69 9.25
CA ALA A 377 26.37 -2.02 8.35
C ALA A 377 26.09 -2.85 7.08
N VAL A 378 27.11 -3.56 6.58
CA VAL A 378 26.96 -4.51 5.45
C VAL A 378 26.11 -5.70 5.87
N VAL A 379 26.34 -6.28 7.07
CA VAL A 379 25.48 -7.36 7.59
C VAL A 379 24.03 -6.90 7.64
N GLN A 380 23.76 -5.73 8.18
CA GLN A 380 22.43 -5.16 8.28
C GLN A 380 21.80 -4.94 6.89
N ALA A 381 22.56 -4.38 5.94
CA ALA A 381 22.09 -4.18 4.57
C ALA A 381 21.78 -5.50 3.85
N VAL A 382 22.63 -6.52 4.00
CA VAL A 382 22.43 -7.84 3.40
C VAL A 382 21.21 -8.53 4.02
N VAL A 383 21.08 -8.56 5.35
CA VAL A 383 19.95 -9.18 6.04
C VAL A 383 18.64 -8.47 5.66
N HIS A 384 18.64 -7.14 5.60
CA HIS A 384 17.47 -6.36 5.17
C HIS A 384 17.10 -6.64 3.70
N ALA A 385 18.10 -6.75 2.80
CA ALA A 385 17.85 -7.14 1.39
C ALA A 385 17.24 -8.54 1.29
N HIS A 386 17.53 -9.45 2.23
CA HIS A 386 16.90 -10.76 2.36
C HIS A 386 15.59 -10.74 3.17
N LYS A 387 15.07 -9.53 3.50
CA LYS A 387 13.84 -9.31 4.28
C LYS A 387 13.87 -9.93 5.65
N GLY A 388 15.06 -10.05 6.17
CA GLY A 388 15.34 -10.51 7.51
C GLY A 388 15.50 -9.37 8.49
N GLU A 389 15.66 -9.77 9.73
CA GLU A 389 15.99 -8.90 10.86
C GLU A 389 17.35 -9.27 11.40
N PHE A 390 18.15 -8.26 11.75
CA PHE A 390 19.45 -8.39 12.39
C PHE A 390 19.43 -7.78 13.78
N SER A 391 19.89 -8.52 14.77
CA SER A 391 20.15 -7.98 16.11
C SER A 391 21.55 -8.35 16.59
N LEU A 392 22.13 -7.44 17.37
CA LEU A 392 23.42 -7.63 18.04
C LEU A 392 23.22 -7.34 19.53
N ASP A 393 23.48 -8.32 20.36
CA ASP A 393 23.26 -8.24 21.79
C ASP A 393 24.52 -8.59 22.56
N ALA A 394 24.78 -7.88 23.67
CA ALA A 394 25.84 -8.24 24.59
C ALA A 394 25.38 -9.39 25.47
N ALA A 395 26.17 -10.45 25.54
CA ALA A 395 25.97 -11.59 26.43
C ALA A 395 26.70 -11.40 27.77
N GLU A 396 26.56 -12.35 28.70
CA GLU A 396 27.36 -12.38 29.93
C GLU A 396 28.85 -12.56 29.61
N GLU A 397 29.16 -13.38 28.61
CA GLU A 397 30.47 -13.52 28.02
C GLU A 397 30.34 -13.31 26.50
N GLY A 398 31.02 -12.28 25.96
CA GLY A 398 31.08 -12.01 24.54
C GLY A 398 29.86 -11.28 23.95
N ALA A 399 29.57 -11.57 22.67
CA ALA A 399 28.49 -11.00 21.93
C ALA A 399 27.64 -12.08 21.20
N VAL A 400 26.40 -11.77 20.95
CA VAL A 400 25.46 -12.60 20.19
C VAL A 400 24.91 -11.80 19.02
N ALA A 401 25.21 -12.23 17.82
CA ALA A 401 24.66 -11.72 16.58
C ALA A 401 23.56 -12.67 16.09
N THR A 402 22.34 -12.17 15.89
CA THR A 402 21.19 -12.97 15.45
C THR A 402 20.69 -12.46 14.12
N LEU A 403 20.59 -13.37 13.15
CA LEU A 403 19.98 -13.15 11.84
C LEU A 403 18.68 -13.94 11.78
N ARG A 404 17.58 -13.28 11.44
CA ARG A 404 16.27 -13.91 11.21
C ARG A 404 15.89 -13.72 9.74
N LEU A 405 15.76 -14.80 8.99
CA LEU A 405 15.51 -14.77 7.55
C LEU A 405 14.22 -15.52 7.24
N PRO A 406 13.31 -14.93 6.43
CA PRO A 406 12.07 -15.62 6.05
C PRO A 406 12.37 -16.82 5.14
N LEU A 407 11.69 -17.94 5.39
CA LEU A 407 11.80 -19.13 4.57
C LEU A 407 10.97 -19.01 3.29
N TYR A 408 11.46 -19.61 2.22
CA TYR A 408 10.75 -19.74 0.97
C TYR A 408 9.70 -20.85 1.11
N MET A 409 8.41 -20.50 1.29
CA MET A 409 7.32 -21.46 1.18
C MET A 409 6.91 -21.60 -0.28
N LYS A 410 7.00 -22.85 -0.79
CA LYS A 410 6.47 -23.20 -2.11
C LYS A 410 4.95 -23.17 -2.00
N SER A 411 4.29 -22.23 -2.71
CA SER A 411 2.83 -22.22 -2.87
C SER A 411 2.37 -23.45 -3.62
#